data_782513989a9214545760a0d3e0d2af0f
#
_entry.id   782513989a9214545760a0d3e0d2af0f
#
_cell.length_a   1.000
_cell.length_b   1.000
_cell.length_c   1.000
_cell.angle_alpha   90.00
_cell.angle_beta   90.00
_cell.angle_gamma   90.00
#
_symmetry.space_group_name_H-M   'P 1'
#
loop_
_entity.id
_entity.type
_entity.pdbx_description
1 polymer ?
#
loop_
_entity_poly.entity_id
_entity_poly.type
_entity_poly.pdbx_seq_one_letter_code
_entity_poly.pdbx_strand_id
1 'polypeptide(L)'
;MAGVEVLARDMAFETPYGRTENWKLLAFDGSITSDGQPRRALCMYSHGNPRDEIDHACHRRAFWVLREAGVKRVITCSTVGAVNRAIRSGDLVIAADIIEPTQTPYSLLPGRQKFDASGKQIVCSNCAAILAETACRLWPTEARVHGIDQGLVAGHVYGPRLTTPAEAIMFRTLGADVVNHSIAPEATLSREIGACFTPCAFVTATMNDYLSRDRGTLLQAGMLERLSQITSRVALGTAAALPVGEPCACHALLTPQPPERYARY
;
A
#
# COMPACT_ATOMS: atom_id res chain seq x y z
N MET A 1 19.62 -4.91 4.19
CA MET A 1 19.94 -3.54 4.63
C MET A 1 20.68 -3.69 5.95
N ALA A 2 21.87 -3.11 6.08
CA ALA A 2 22.60 -3.14 7.36
C ALA A 2 21.74 -2.48 8.45
N GLY A 3 21.76 -3.01 9.68
CA GLY A 3 20.95 -2.51 10.79
C GLY A 3 19.48 -2.97 10.79
N VAL A 4 19.07 -3.83 9.84
CA VAL A 4 17.78 -4.50 9.87
C VAL A 4 18.00 -5.99 10.06
N GLU A 5 17.44 -6.54 11.14
CA GLU A 5 17.48 -7.95 11.47
C GLU A 5 16.10 -8.60 11.28
N VAL A 6 16.08 -9.85 10.85
CA VAL A 6 14.87 -10.67 10.80
C VAL A 6 14.79 -11.50 12.08
N LEU A 7 13.95 -11.08 13.03
CA LEU A 7 13.78 -11.75 14.33
C LEU A 7 12.99 -13.05 14.20
N ALA A 8 12.00 -13.10 13.32
CA ALA A 8 11.20 -14.29 13.07
C ALA A 8 10.77 -14.37 11.61
N ARG A 9 10.60 -15.59 11.09
CA ARG A 9 10.12 -15.91 9.74
C ARG A 9 8.98 -16.91 9.82
N ASP A 10 8.24 -17.01 8.75
CA ASP A 10 7.20 -18.02 8.52
C ASP A 10 6.18 -18.07 9.66
N MET A 11 5.93 -16.90 10.28
CA MET A 11 4.93 -16.76 11.34
C MET A 11 3.53 -16.90 10.73
N ALA A 12 2.64 -17.55 11.46
CA ALA A 12 1.24 -17.74 11.07
C ALA A 12 0.31 -17.24 12.18
N PHE A 13 -0.85 -16.75 11.81
CA PHE A 13 -1.86 -16.23 12.72
C PHE A 13 -3.25 -16.72 12.34
N GLU A 14 -4.04 -17.08 13.34
CA GLU A 14 -5.47 -17.33 13.19
C GLU A 14 -6.22 -16.01 13.32
N THR A 15 -7.20 -15.78 12.45
CA THR A 15 -8.03 -14.58 12.47
C THR A 15 -9.51 -14.97 12.28
N PRO A 16 -10.46 -14.09 12.60
CA PRO A 16 -11.88 -14.34 12.30
C PRO A 16 -12.19 -14.55 10.81
N TYR A 17 -11.24 -14.23 9.93
CA TYR A 17 -11.35 -14.34 8.47
C TYR A 17 -10.54 -15.52 7.90
N GLY A 18 -10.02 -16.40 8.78
CA GLY A 18 -9.18 -17.53 8.43
C GLY A 18 -7.70 -17.29 8.74
N ARG A 19 -6.89 -18.31 8.49
CA ARG A 19 -5.46 -18.34 8.76
C ARG A 19 -4.68 -17.50 7.75
N THR A 20 -3.64 -16.82 8.23
CA THR A 20 -2.65 -16.09 7.41
C THR A 20 -1.24 -16.51 7.80
N GLU A 21 -0.33 -16.59 6.82
CA GLU A 21 0.99 -17.19 6.98
C GLU A 21 2.09 -16.33 6.33
N ASN A 22 3.35 -16.84 6.41
CA ASN A 22 4.52 -16.23 5.77
C ASN A 22 4.85 -14.82 6.27
N TRP A 23 4.46 -14.51 7.52
CA TRP A 23 4.81 -13.25 8.16
C TRP A 23 6.25 -13.25 8.63
N LYS A 24 6.84 -12.06 8.63
CA LYS A 24 8.18 -11.81 9.17
C LYS A 24 8.10 -10.70 10.21
N LEU A 25 8.88 -10.85 11.26
CA LEU A 25 9.13 -9.78 12.22
C LEU A 25 10.53 -9.23 11.99
N LEU A 26 10.61 -7.94 11.73
CA LEU A 26 11.86 -7.22 11.51
C LEU A 26 12.16 -6.34 12.73
N ALA A 27 13.44 -6.20 13.06
CA ALA A 27 13.94 -5.22 14.01
C ALA A 27 14.86 -4.22 13.26
N PHE A 28 14.70 -2.97 13.59
CA PHE A 28 15.55 -1.86 13.12
C PHE A 28 16.36 -1.38 14.30
N ASP A 29 17.69 -1.37 14.15
CA ASP A 29 18.60 -0.81 15.11
C ASP A 29 18.43 0.72 15.18
N GLY A 30 18.50 1.29 16.38
CA GLY A 30 18.44 2.74 16.58
C GLY A 30 19.51 3.53 15.82
N SER A 31 20.61 2.90 15.48
CA SER A 31 21.69 3.57 14.70
C SER A 31 21.30 3.91 13.26
N ILE A 32 20.27 3.24 12.70
CA ILE A 32 19.78 3.48 11.32
C ILE A 32 18.45 4.24 11.29
N THR A 33 17.88 4.54 12.43
CA THR A 33 16.60 5.23 12.54
C THR A 33 16.78 6.73 12.70
N SER A 34 15.87 7.54 12.16
CA SER A 34 15.99 9.00 12.16
C SER A 34 15.98 9.63 13.56
N ASP A 35 15.31 8.97 14.52
CA ASP A 35 15.12 9.42 15.90
C ASP A 35 15.98 8.65 16.92
N GLY A 36 16.90 7.78 16.45
CA GLY A 36 17.76 6.97 17.31
C GLY A 36 17.03 5.87 18.08
N GLN A 37 15.71 5.68 17.88
CA GLN A 37 14.93 4.70 18.62
C GLN A 37 14.80 3.38 17.83
N PRO A 38 15.12 2.22 18.47
CA PRO A 38 14.91 0.93 17.82
C PRO A 38 13.40 0.71 17.60
N ARG A 39 13.06 0.02 16.51
CA ARG A 39 11.67 -0.29 16.18
C ARG A 39 11.50 -1.65 15.56
N ARG A 40 10.26 -2.13 15.56
CA ARG A 40 9.89 -3.39 14.93
C ARG A 40 8.87 -3.16 13.82
N ALA A 41 8.90 -4.03 12.82
CA ALA A 41 7.90 -4.04 11.76
C ALA A 41 7.46 -5.47 11.45
N LEU A 42 6.17 -5.63 11.22
CA LEU A 42 5.61 -6.83 10.61
C LEU A 42 5.64 -6.68 9.10
N CYS A 43 6.04 -7.73 8.40
CA CYS A 43 6.10 -7.75 6.94
C CYS A 43 5.44 -9.03 6.42
N MET A 44 4.60 -8.89 5.39
CA MET A 44 3.95 -10.01 4.73
C MET A 44 3.66 -9.68 3.26
N TYR A 45 3.31 -10.67 2.48
CA TYR A 45 2.71 -10.48 1.15
C TYR A 45 1.19 -10.39 1.28
N SER A 46 0.59 -9.29 0.84
CA SER A 46 -0.86 -9.11 0.90
C SER A 46 -1.61 -9.99 -0.11
N HIS A 47 -1.02 -10.22 -1.28
CA HIS A 47 -1.53 -11.17 -2.26
C HIS A 47 -0.91 -12.56 -2.07
N GLY A 48 -1.74 -13.60 -2.29
CA GLY A 48 -1.23 -14.95 -2.31
C GLY A 48 -0.91 -15.50 -0.93
N ASN A 49 -1.79 -15.26 0.01
CA ASN A 49 -1.77 -15.95 1.28
C ASN A 49 -3.14 -16.65 1.52
N PRO A 50 -3.30 -17.91 1.12
CA PRO A 50 -2.29 -18.80 0.52
C PRO A 50 -1.78 -18.32 -0.83
N ARG A 51 -0.59 -18.83 -1.19
CA ARG A 51 0.13 -18.45 -2.41
C ARG A 51 -0.76 -18.69 -3.64
N ASP A 52 -0.72 -17.74 -4.59
CA ASP A 52 -1.37 -17.82 -5.89
C ASP A 52 -2.88 -17.55 -5.92
N GLU A 53 -3.51 -17.18 -4.80
CA GLU A 53 -4.90 -16.76 -4.79
C GLU A 53 -5.04 -15.26 -4.51
N ILE A 54 -5.79 -14.56 -5.36
CA ILE A 54 -6.25 -13.20 -5.06
C ILE A 54 -7.62 -13.35 -4.38
N ASP A 55 -7.57 -13.39 -3.06
CA ASP A 55 -8.75 -13.44 -2.21
C ASP A 55 -8.87 -12.12 -1.44
N HIS A 56 -10.02 -11.46 -1.54
CA HIS A 56 -10.28 -10.23 -0.80
C HIS A 56 -10.26 -10.41 0.72
N ALA A 57 -10.48 -11.62 1.21
CA ALA A 57 -10.30 -11.95 2.61
C ALA A 57 -8.83 -11.83 3.05
N CYS A 58 -7.86 -11.89 2.13
CA CYS A 58 -6.44 -11.72 2.47
C CYS A 58 -6.18 -10.37 3.14
N HIS A 59 -6.81 -9.30 2.65
CA HIS A 59 -6.68 -7.97 3.27
C HIS A 59 -7.27 -7.94 4.68
N ARG A 60 -8.43 -8.55 4.90
CA ARG A 60 -9.03 -8.64 6.25
C ARG A 60 -8.14 -9.42 7.21
N ARG A 61 -7.62 -10.59 6.79
CA ARG A 61 -6.68 -11.38 7.60
C ARG A 61 -5.45 -10.57 7.99
N ALA A 62 -4.82 -9.92 7.00
CA ALA A 62 -3.64 -9.10 7.22
C ALA A 62 -3.91 -7.95 8.20
N PHE A 63 -4.94 -7.16 7.95
CA PHE A 63 -5.24 -5.99 8.76
C PHE A 63 -5.79 -6.33 10.14
N TRP A 64 -6.39 -7.51 10.32
CA TRP A 64 -6.69 -8.02 11.65
C TRP A 64 -5.41 -8.23 12.48
N VAL A 65 -4.40 -8.89 11.93
CA VAL A 65 -3.10 -9.08 12.58
C VAL A 65 -2.44 -7.75 12.89
N LEU A 66 -2.43 -6.81 11.94
CA LEU A 66 -1.84 -5.48 12.15
C LEU A 66 -2.56 -4.70 13.27
N ARG A 67 -3.89 -4.83 13.37
CA ARG A 67 -4.69 -4.26 14.43
C ARG A 67 -4.31 -4.83 15.80
N GLU A 68 -4.31 -6.15 15.93
CA GLU A 68 -3.96 -6.83 17.19
C GLU A 68 -2.53 -6.54 17.62
N ALA A 69 -1.61 -6.37 16.67
CA ALA A 69 -0.23 -5.95 16.95
C ALA A 69 -0.10 -4.44 17.28
N GLY A 70 -1.18 -3.67 17.22
CA GLY A 70 -1.17 -2.23 17.52
C GLY A 70 -0.42 -1.38 16.51
N VAL A 71 -0.32 -1.82 15.25
CA VAL A 71 0.40 -1.11 14.19
C VAL A 71 -0.19 0.27 13.96
N LYS A 72 0.68 1.28 13.88
CA LYS A 72 0.30 2.69 13.69
C LYS A 72 0.69 3.25 12.32
N ARG A 73 1.54 2.55 11.57
CA ARG A 73 1.99 2.99 10.25
C ARG A 73 2.04 1.80 9.31
N VAL A 74 1.46 1.95 8.13
CA VAL A 74 1.42 0.92 7.09
C VAL A 74 2.06 1.50 5.82
N ILE A 75 3.07 0.82 5.32
CA ILE A 75 3.69 1.08 4.03
C ILE A 75 3.43 -0.15 3.17
N THR A 76 2.83 0.04 2.01
CA THR A 76 2.59 -1.06 1.08
C THR A 76 3.45 -0.93 -0.17
N CYS A 77 3.90 -2.06 -0.69
CA CYS A 77 4.67 -2.13 -1.93
C CYS A 77 3.83 -2.88 -2.97
N SER A 78 3.60 -2.26 -4.12
CA SER A 78 2.80 -2.88 -5.17
C SER A 78 3.25 -2.45 -6.56
N THR A 79 2.60 -3.02 -7.56
CA THR A 79 2.71 -2.59 -8.96
C THR A 79 1.39 -1.97 -9.41
N VAL A 80 1.46 -1.03 -10.34
CA VAL A 80 0.29 -0.33 -10.89
C VAL A 80 0.34 -0.29 -12.41
N GLY A 81 -0.83 -0.19 -13.02
CA GLY A 81 -0.99 0.19 -14.43
C GLY A 81 -1.28 1.69 -14.53
N ALA A 82 -0.54 2.44 -15.35
CA ALA A 82 -0.80 3.86 -15.55
C ALA A 82 -1.91 4.07 -16.59
N VAL A 83 -2.92 4.86 -16.25
CA VAL A 83 -3.96 5.34 -17.17
C VAL A 83 -3.75 6.80 -17.54
N ASN A 84 -2.97 7.54 -16.76
CA ASN A 84 -2.48 8.88 -17.10
C ASN A 84 -1.29 8.79 -18.08
N ARG A 85 -1.37 9.51 -19.21
CA ARG A 85 -0.36 9.47 -20.28
C ARG A 85 0.98 10.11 -19.91
N ALA A 86 1.04 10.90 -18.85
CA ALA A 86 2.27 11.54 -18.39
C ALA A 86 3.15 10.60 -17.54
N ILE A 87 2.56 9.49 -17.08
CA ILE A 87 3.23 8.49 -16.22
C ILE A 87 3.74 7.34 -17.09
N ARG A 88 4.97 6.91 -16.87
CA ARG A 88 5.68 5.93 -17.70
C ARG A 88 5.94 4.63 -16.95
N SER A 89 6.12 3.54 -17.69
CA SER A 89 6.61 2.28 -17.11
C SER A 89 7.97 2.51 -16.45
N GLY A 90 8.11 2.00 -15.23
CA GLY A 90 9.29 2.20 -14.39
C GLY A 90 9.21 3.39 -13.43
N ASP A 91 8.28 4.30 -13.61
CA ASP A 91 8.06 5.39 -12.65
C ASP A 91 7.55 4.84 -11.32
N LEU A 92 7.93 5.49 -10.21
CA LEU A 92 7.35 5.26 -8.89
C LEU A 92 6.22 6.25 -8.63
N VAL A 93 5.10 5.77 -8.10
CA VAL A 93 3.92 6.57 -7.81
C VAL A 93 3.53 6.43 -6.33
N ILE A 94 3.35 7.56 -5.68
CA ILE A 94 2.78 7.67 -4.33
C ILE A 94 1.40 8.32 -4.49
N ALA A 95 0.37 7.48 -4.68
CA ALA A 95 -0.98 8.00 -4.83
C ALA A 95 -1.44 8.74 -3.57
N ALA A 96 -2.12 9.87 -3.76
CA ALA A 96 -2.66 10.69 -2.68
C ALA A 96 -4.06 10.27 -2.26
N ASP A 97 -4.83 9.72 -3.20
CA ASP A 97 -6.24 9.36 -3.00
C ASP A 97 -6.62 8.13 -3.81
N ILE A 98 -7.85 7.64 -3.62
CA ILE A 98 -8.38 6.45 -4.27
C ILE A 98 -9.74 6.70 -4.89
N ILE A 99 -10.03 5.99 -5.98
CA ILE A 99 -11.38 5.84 -6.55
C ILE A 99 -11.72 4.37 -6.57
N GLU A 100 -12.82 3.99 -5.90
CA GLU A 100 -13.31 2.61 -5.84
C GLU A 100 -14.77 2.53 -6.31
N PRO A 101 -15.03 2.31 -7.60
CA PRO A 101 -16.39 2.26 -8.12
C PRO A 101 -17.14 0.97 -7.77
N THR A 102 -16.43 -0.10 -7.40
CA THR A 102 -17.01 -1.43 -7.17
C THR A 102 -17.50 -1.67 -5.74
N GLN A 103 -17.10 -0.84 -4.79
CA GLN A 103 -17.49 -0.93 -3.37
C GLN A 103 -17.38 -2.34 -2.78
N THR A 104 -16.21 -2.95 -2.91
CA THR A 104 -15.97 -4.30 -2.39
C THR A 104 -16.07 -4.34 -0.87
N PRO A 105 -16.81 -5.29 -0.27
CA PRO A 105 -17.03 -5.35 1.17
C PRO A 105 -15.82 -5.94 1.90
N TYR A 106 -14.82 -5.15 2.22
CA TYR A 106 -13.62 -5.60 2.95
C TYR A 106 -13.45 -5.02 4.36
N SER A 107 -14.43 -4.33 4.93
CA SER A 107 -14.36 -3.82 6.31
C SER A 107 -14.06 -4.93 7.34
N LEU A 108 -13.24 -4.62 8.34
CA LEU A 108 -12.90 -5.53 9.44
C LEU A 108 -14.08 -5.79 10.38
N LEU A 109 -14.98 -4.82 10.49
CA LEU A 109 -16.10 -4.92 11.41
C LEU A 109 -17.39 -4.58 10.65
N PRO A 110 -18.45 -5.41 10.78
CA PRO A 110 -19.75 -5.07 10.24
C PRO A 110 -20.31 -3.83 10.94
N GLY A 111 -21.14 -3.07 10.25
CA GLY A 111 -21.91 -1.97 10.84
C GLY A 111 -21.52 -0.59 10.33
N ARG A 112 -21.68 0.42 11.18
CA ARG A 112 -21.63 1.84 10.81
C ARG A 112 -20.23 2.32 10.41
N GLN A 113 -20.15 3.55 9.92
CA GLN A 113 -18.93 4.29 9.58
C GLN A 113 -17.80 4.08 10.60
N LYS A 114 -16.61 3.72 10.10
CA LYS A 114 -15.42 3.45 10.92
C LYS A 114 -14.47 4.62 10.99
N PHE A 115 -14.43 5.42 9.94
CA PHE A 115 -13.61 6.63 9.84
C PHE A 115 -14.29 7.65 8.93
N ASP A 116 -13.85 8.90 9.03
CA ASP A 116 -14.32 10.00 8.19
C ASP A 116 -13.20 10.49 7.27
N ALA A 117 -13.36 10.23 5.98
CA ALA A 117 -12.45 10.70 4.93
C ALA A 117 -13.03 11.91 4.15
N SER A 118 -14.19 12.46 4.56
CA SER A 118 -14.83 13.56 3.86
C SER A 118 -13.93 14.79 3.81
N GLY A 119 -13.50 15.20 2.62
CA GLY A 119 -12.59 16.34 2.42
C GLY A 119 -11.18 16.14 3.01
N LYS A 120 -10.76 14.91 3.28
CA LYS A 120 -9.46 14.58 3.89
C LYS A 120 -8.75 13.53 3.07
N GLN A 121 -7.43 13.63 2.98
CA GLN A 121 -6.61 12.63 2.30
C GLN A 121 -6.66 11.30 3.03
N ILE A 122 -6.91 10.22 2.28
CA ILE A 122 -6.86 8.86 2.80
C ILE A 122 -5.40 8.38 2.97
N VAL A 123 -4.47 8.92 2.22
CA VAL A 123 -3.03 8.67 2.33
C VAL A 123 -2.39 9.67 3.30
N CYS A 124 -1.46 9.22 4.11
CA CYS A 124 -0.77 10.06 5.09
C CYS A 124 0.30 10.92 4.42
N SER A 125 0.10 12.23 4.35
CA SER A 125 1.04 13.16 3.73
C SER A 125 2.42 13.13 4.38
N ASN A 126 2.50 13.04 5.72
CA ASN A 126 3.78 12.99 6.44
C ASN A 126 4.58 11.72 6.08
N CYS A 127 3.94 10.54 6.11
CA CYS A 127 4.61 9.30 5.73
C CYS A 127 4.98 9.29 4.24
N ALA A 128 4.12 9.85 3.38
CA ALA A 128 4.35 9.92 1.94
C ALA A 128 5.52 10.86 1.57
N ALA A 129 5.69 11.97 2.28
CA ALA A 129 6.83 12.87 2.08
C ALA A 129 8.16 12.16 2.40
N ILE A 130 8.25 11.46 3.54
CA ILE A 130 9.44 10.69 3.91
C ILE A 130 9.70 9.54 2.91
N LEU A 131 8.64 8.90 2.42
CA LEU A 131 8.76 7.87 1.38
C LEU A 131 9.29 8.48 0.08
N ALA A 132 8.78 9.63 -0.35
CA ALA A 132 9.25 10.33 -1.55
C ALA A 132 10.74 10.70 -1.46
N GLU A 133 11.17 11.26 -0.35
CA GLU A 133 12.58 11.57 -0.12
C GLU A 133 13.47 10.32 -0.17
N THR A 134 13.03 9.22 0.44
CA THR A 134 13.75 7.96 0.42
C THR A 134 13.79 7.38 -0.99
N ALA A 135 12.68 7.46 -1.71
CA ALA A 135 12.60 7.01 -3.10
C ALA A 135 13.53 7.83 -4.00
N CYS A 136 13.55 9.16 -3.90
CA CYS A 136 14.42 10.02 -4.71
C CYS A 136 15.91 9.68 -4.55
N ARG A 137 16.32 9.13 -3.40
CA ARG A 137 17.71 8.69 -3.17
C ARG A 137 18.03 7.31 -3.74
N LEU A 138 17.04 6.46 -3.92
CA LEU A 138 17.23 5.05 -4.27
C LEU A 138 16.69 4.66 -5.65
N TRP A 139 15.73 5.43 -6.17
CA TRP A 139 15.08 5.13 -7.45
C TRP A 139 16.02 5.43 -8.62
N PRO A 140 15.95 4.67 -9.71
CA PRO A 140 16.78 4.92 -10.89
C PRO A 140 16.57 6.32 -11.44
N THR A 141 17.63 7.02 -11.80
CA THR A 141 17.60 8.41 -12.27
C THR A 141 16.90 8.57 -13.63
N GLU A 142 16.80 7.51 -14.41
CA GLU A 142 16.09 7.45 -15.69
C GLU A 142 14.56 7.42 -15.55
N ALA A 143 14.06 7.12 -14.34
CA ALA A 143 12.64 7.04 -14.04
C ALA A 143 12.24 8.12 -13.01
N ARG A 144 10.96 8.48 -12.99
CA ARG A 144 10.46 9.55 -12.12
C ARG A 144 9.92 8.99 -10.82
N VAL A 145 9.98 9.83 -9.78
CA VAL A 145 9.25 9.63 -8.52
C VAL A 145 8.13 10.66 -8.51
N HIS A 146 6.89 10.19 -8.57
CA HIS A 146 5.70 11.01 -8.45
C HIS A 146 5.27 11.04 -6.99
N GLY A 147 5.53 12.18 -6.33
CA GLY A 147 5.23 12.40 -4.91
C GLY A 147 3.75 12.69 -4.66
N ILE A 148 3.39 12.70 -3.38
CA ILE A 148 2.01 12.98 -2.94
C ILE A 148 1.53 14.40 -3.29
N ASP A 149 2.45 15.33 -3.45
CA ASP A 149 2.20 16.71 -3.85
C ASP A 149 1.57 16.85 -5.24
N GLN A 150 1.72 15.83 -6.09
CA GLN A 150 1.10 15.79 -7.40
C GLN A 150 -0.39 15.40 -7.36
N GLY A 151 -0.90 14.95 -6.21
CA GLY A 151 -2.31 14.64 -6.02
C GLY A 151 -2.82 13.46 -6.86
N LEU A 152 -1.93 12.52 -7.25
CA LEU A 152 -2.29 11.39 -8.11
C LEU A 152 -3.29 10.46 -7.43
N VAL A 153 -4.21 9.90 -8.21
CA VAL A 153 -5.31 9.06 -7.74
C VAL A 153 -5.17 7.63 -8.24
N ALA A 154 -5.32 6.66 -7.33
CA ALA A 154 -5.34 5.24 -7.66
C ALA A 154 -6.78 4.73 -7.82
N GLY A 155 -7.11 4.22 -9.01
CA GLY A 155 -8.36 3.52 -9.29
C GLY A 155 -8.28 2.06 -8.81
N HIS A 156 -9.30 1.60 -8.10
CA HIS A 156 -9.40 0.20 -7.67
C HIS A 156 -10.06 -0.65 -8.74
N VAL A 157 -9.37 -1.71 -9.15
CA VAL A 157 -9.89 -2.75 -10.02
C VAL A 157 -9.91 -4.08 -9.28
N TYR A 158 -10.99 -4.82 -9.46
CA TYR A 158 -11.12 -6.14 -8.85
C TYR A 158 -10.32 -7.18 -9.66
N GLY A 159 -9.31 -7.84 -9.01
CA GLY A 159 -8.61 -8.97 -9.61
C GLY A 159 -9.49 -10.24 -9.71
N PRO A 160 -8.98 -11.34 -10.30
CA PRO A 160 -7.58 -11.53 -10.72
C PRO A 160 -7.26 -11.04 -12.14
N ARG A 161 -8.28 -10.67 -12.95
CA ARG A 161 -8.04 -10.22 -14.32
C ARG A 161 -7.47 -8.80 -14.39
N LEU A 162 -6.72 -8.52 -15.44
CA LEU A 162 -6.25 -7.18 -15.73
C LEU A 162 -7.38 -6.29 -16.29
N THR A 163 -7.17 -4.98 -16.19
CA THR A 163 -8.08 -3.94 -16.69
C THR A 163 -8.25 -4.02 -18.20
N THR A 164 -9.48 -3.95 -18.68
CA THR A 164 -9.76 -3.86 -20.10
C THR A 164 -9.46 -2.44 -20.65
N PRO A 165 -9.30 -2.25 -21.96
CA PRO A 165 -9.15 -0.92 -22.57
C PRO A 165 -10.32 0.02 -22.22
N ALA A 166 -11.54 -0.46 -22.19
CA ALA A 166 -12.72 0.33 -21.84
C ALA A 166 -12.69 0.77 -20.36
N GLU A 167 -12.28 -0.10 -19.46
CA GLU A 167 -12.10 0.24 -18.04
C GLU A 167 -10.96 1.25 -17.86
N ALA A 168 -9.86 1.14 -18.60
CA ALA A 168 -8.78 2.13 -18.55
C ALA A 168 -9.26 3.53 -18.96
N ILE A 169 -10.12 3.62 -20.00
CA ILE A 169 -10.78 4.86 -20.39
C ILE A 169 -11.71 5.37 -19.28
N MET A 170 -12.51 4.48 -18.70
CA MET A 170 -13.42 4.81 -17.59
C MET A 170 -12.65 5.40 -16.42
N PHE A 171 -11.62 4.71 -15.93
CA PHE A 171 -10.81 5.19 -14.80
C PHE A 171 -10.14 6.54 -15.07
N ARG A 172 -9.59 6.73 -16.27
CA ARG A 172 -9.03 8.02 -16.66
C ARG A 172 -10.09 9.12 -16.71
N THR A 173 -11.29 8.83 -17.20
CA THR A 173 -12.40 9.78 -17.23
C THR A 173 -12.88 10.14 -15.82
N LEU A 174 -12.82 9.20 -14.88
CA LEU A 174 -13.12 9.43 -13.46
C LEU A 174 -12.00 10.19 -12.73
N GLY A 175 -10.87 10.46 -13.37
CA GLY A 175 -9.75 11.18 -12.78
C GLY A 175 -8.71 10.29 -12.08
N ALA A 176 -8.71 8.97 -12.30
CA ALA A 176 -7.64 8.12 -11.86
C ALA A 176 -6.39 8.29 -12.74
N ASP A 177 -5.21 8.19 -12.12
CA ASP A 177 -3.91 8.25 -12.78
C ASP A 177 -3.31 6.86 -12.98
N VAL A 178 -3.52 5.99 -12.00
CA VAL A 178 -3.08 4.60 -12.00
C VAL A 178 -4.22 3.67 -11.57
N VAL A 179 -4.11 2.39 -11.89
CA VAL A 179 -5.05 1.36 -11.45
C VAL A 179 -4.31 0.24 -10.72
N ASN A 180 -4.96 -0.33 -9.69
CA ASN A 180 -4.35 -1.34 -8.82
C ASN A 180 -5.44 -2.19 -8.13
N HIS A 181 -5.07 -3.38 -7.61
CA HIS A 181 -5.99 -4.30 -6.92
C HIS A 181 -5.98 -4.18 -5.39
N SER A 182 -4.99 -3.52 -4.80
CA SER A 182 -4.75 -3.59 -3.35
C SER A 182 -4.72 -2.24 -2.64
N ILE A 183 -4.38 -1.14 -3.31
CA ILE A 183 -4.20 0.17 -2.67
C ILE A 183 -5.48 0.64 -1.95
N ALA A 184 -6.65 0.51 -2.57
CA ALA A 184 -7.90 0.98 -1.97
C ALA A 184 -8.31 0.17 -0.72
N PRO A 185 -8.33 -1.18 -0.73
CA PRO A 185 -8.59 -1.95 0.48
C PRO A 185 -7.54 -1.70 1.57
N GLU A 186 -6.26 -1.61 1.22
CA GLU A 186 -5.18 -1.35 2.18
C GLU A 186 -5.30 0.05 2.81
N ALA A 187 -5.63 1.08 2.02
CA ALA A 187 -5.87 2.43 2.51
C ALA A 187 -7.06 2.46 3.49
N THR A 188 -8.18 1.89 3.08
CA THR A 188 -9.42 1.84 3.88
C THR A 188 -9.20 1.10 5.19
N LEU A 189 -8.63 -0.10 5.15
CA LEU A 189 -8.38 -0.92 6.33
C LEU A 189 -7.33 -0.30 7.26
N SER A 190 -6.33 0.39 6.72
CA SER A 190 -5.39 1.17 7.54
C SER A 190 -6.12 2.24 8.37
N ARG A 191 -7.07 2.94 7.76
CA ARG A 191 -7.90 3.92 8.48
C ARG A 191 -8.81 3.27 9.52
N GLU A 192 -9.39 2.11 9.22
CA GLU A 192 -10.23 1.36 10.18
C GLU A 192 -9.47 0.91 11.43
N ILE A 193 -8.17 0.66 11.34
CA ILE A 193 -7.33 0.31 12.49
C ILE A 193 -6.64 1.53 13.13
N GLY A 194 -6.93 2.75 12.65
CA GLY A 194 -6.33 3.98 13.14
C GLY A 194 -4.86 4.13 12.79
N ALA A 195 -4.40 3.55 11.67
CA ALA A 195 -3.02 3.64 11.22
C ALA A 195 -2.86 4.67 10.08
N CYS A 196 -1.66 5.24 9.97
CA CYS A 196 -1.21 5.95 8.78
C CYS A 196 -1.02 4.96 7.63
N PHE A 197 -1.37 5.38 6.41
CA PHE A 197 -1.20 4.58 5.21
C PHE A 197 -0.37 5.33 4.16
N THR A 198 0.54 4.64 3.51
CA THR A 198 1.33 5.19 2.40
C THR A 198 1.63 4.10 1.38
N PRO A 199 1.16 4.21 0.13
CA PRO A 199 1.49 3.27 -0.93
C PRO A 199 2.83 3.64 -1.57
N CYS A 200 3.66 2.61 -1.84
CA CYS A 200 4.86 2.68 -2.63
C CYS A 200 4.66 1.77 -3.86
N ALA A 201 4.25 2.36 -4.97
CA ALA A 201 3.89 1.59 -6.14
C ALA A 201 4.74 1.98 -7.36
N PHE A 202 5.15 1.03 -8.18
CA PHE A 202 5.81 1.34 -9.44
C PHE A 202 5.02 0.85 -10.65
N VAL A 203 5.17 1.56 -11.75
CA VAL A 203 4.39 1.32 -12.97
C VAL A 203 5.00 0.18 -13.76
N THR A 204 4.22 -0.90 -13.98
CA THR A 204 4.63 -2.05 -14.80
C THR A 204 4.13 -1.97 -16.23
N ALA A 205 3.05 -1.23 -16.46
CA ALA A 205 2.47 -1.08 -17.79
C ALA A 205 1.75 0.27 -17.90
N THR A 206 1.72 0.82 -19.12
CA THR A 206 0.88 1.96 -19.44
C THR A 206 -0.38 1.47 -20.16
N MET A 207 -1.55 1.80 -19.64
CA MET A 207 -2.83 1.38 -20.22
C MET A 207 -3.17 2.09 -21.53
N ASN A 208 -2.42 3.15 -21.84
CA ASN A 208 -2.57 3.88 -23.12
C ASN A 208 -2.14 3.04 -24.33
N ASP A 209 -1.24 2.10 -24.09
CA ASP A 209 -0.64 1.26 -25.13
C ASP A 209 -1.59 0.13 -25.55
N TYR A 210 -2.59 -0.21 -24.73
CA TYR A 210 -3.62 -1.19 -25.08
C TYR A 210 -4.62 -0.68 -26.12
N LEU A 211 -4.72 0.64 -26.33
CA LEU A 211 -5.58 1.25 -27.35
C LEU A 211 -4.86 1.38 -28.71
N SER A 212 -3.55 1.35 -28.73
CA SER A 212 -2.75 1.20 -29.93
C SER A 212 -2.57 -0.30 -30.20
N ARG A 213 -2.50 -0.70 -31.48
CA ARG A 213 -2.16 -2.08 -31.86
C ARG A 213 -0.77 -2.51 -31.38
N ASP A 214 0.08 -1.57 -30.99
CA ASP A 214 1.28 -1.80 -30.21
C ASP A 214 0.88 -2.07 -28.77
N ARG A 215 0.95 -3.35 -28.39
CA ARG A 215 0.83 -3.77 -26.99
C ARG A 215 1.98 -3.13 -26.24
N GLY A 216 1.69 -2.05 -25.56
CA GLY A 216 2.66 -1.22 -24.89
C GLY A 216 3.66 -2.01 -24.03
N THR A 217 4.77 -1.41 -23.85
CA THR A 217 5.95 -1.93 -23.17
C THR A 217 5.61 -2.41 -21.76
N LEU A 218 5.24 -3.68 -21.65
CA LEU A 218 5.36 -4.38 -20.37
C LEU A 218 6.81 -4.25 -19.93
N LEU A 219 7.04 -3.88 -18.70
CA LEU A 219 8.35 -3.88 -18.11
C LEU A 219 9.03 -5.23 -18.36
N GLN A 220 10.23 -5.21 -18.89
CA GLN A 220 11.01 -6.43 -19.10
C GLN A 220 11.20 -7.14 -17.74
N ALA A 221 11.18 -8.47 -17.73
CA ALA A 221 11.24 -9.28 -16.52
C ALA A 221 12.40 -8.90 -15.58
N GLY A 222 13.59 -8.67 -16.12
CA GLY A 222 14.76 -8.23 -15.35
C GLY A 222 14.60 -6.84 -14.71
N MET A 223 13.86 -5.93 -15.37
CA MET A 223 13.57 -4.61 -14.80
C MET A 223 12.50 -4.72 -13.70
N LEU A 224 11.51 -5.59 -13.85
CA LEU A 224 10.51 -5.86 -12.83
C LEU A 224 11.17 -6.35 -11.54
N GLU A 225 12.07 -7.30 -11.62
CA GLU A 225 12.82 -7.82 -10.47
C GLU A 225 13.66 -6.71 -9.80
N ARG A 226 14.44 -5.97 -10.60
CA ARG A 226 15.26 -4.85 -10.11
C ARG A 226 14.42 -3.81 -9.37
N LEU A 227 13.30 -3.35 -9.95
CA LEU A 227 12.43 -2.35 -9.32
C LEU A 227 11.73 -2.90 -8.08
N SER A 228 11.34 -4.17 -8.04
CA SER A 228 10.78 -4.81 -6.84
C SER A 228 11.78 -4.82 -5.68
N GLN A 229 13.06 -5.11 -5.96
CA GLN A 229 14.12 -5.04 -4.95
C GLN A 229 14.35 -3.60 -4.45
N ILE A 230 14.35 -2.61 -5.36
CA ILE A 230 14.51 -1.19 -4.98
C ILE A 230 13.30 -0.74 -4.16
N THR A 231 12.08 -1.08 -4.56
CA THR A 231 10.85 -0.76 -3.84
C THR A 231 10.89 -1.29 -2.40
N SER A 232 11.36 -2.53 -2.21
CA SER A 232 11.57 -3.09 -0.88
C SER A 232 12.58 -2.29 -0.05
N ARG A 233 13.68 -1.83 -0.67
CA ARG A 233 14.67 -0.98 -0.01
C ARG A 233 14.12 0.41 0.33
N VAL A 234 13.29 0.98 -0.53
CA VAL A 234 12.57 2.23 -0.27
C VAL A 234 11.65 2.07 0.94
N ALA A 235 10.84 1.00 1.00
CA ALA A 235 9.96 0.75 2.13
C ALA A 235 10.71 0.57 3.46
N LEU A 236 11.80 -0.21 3.47
CA LEU A 236 12.65 -0.40 4.66
C LEU A 236 13.33 0.92 5.08
N GLY A 237 13.86 1.69 4.12
CA GLY A 237 14.46 2.99 4.39
C GLY A 237 13.42 4.00 4.93
N THR A 238 12.22 3.98 4.39
CA THR A 238 11.11 4.80 4.90
C THR A 238 10.72 4.38 6.32
N ALA A 239 10.61 3.08 6.59
CA ALA A 239 10.32 2.57 7.94
C ALA A 239 11.39 2.98 8.95
N ALA A 240 12.66 3.02 8.55
CA ALA A 240 13.75 3.52 9.38
C ALA A 240 13.69 5.04 9.59
N ALA A 241 13.24 5.80 8.60
CA ALA A 241 13.17 7.26 8.64
C ALA A 241 11.91 7.82 9.34
N LEU A 242 10.84 7.02 9.46
CA LEU A 242 9.60 7.45 10.12
C LEU A 242 9.82 7.54 11.64
N PRO A 243 9.56 8.68 12.30
CA PRO A 243 9.72 8.79 13.75
C PRO A 243 8.69 7.94 14.49
N VAL A 244 9.10 7.35 15.62
CA VAL A 244 8.22 6.57 16.51
C VAL A 244 7.61 7.50 17.58
N GLY A 245 6.34 7.33 17.87
CA GLY A 245 5.67 8.05 18.97
C GLY A 245 5.10 9.41 18.61
N GLU A 246 5.39 9.96 17.46
CA GLU A 246 4.77 11.22 17.03
C GLU A 246 3.28 11.02 16.66
N PRO A 247 2.39 11.82 17.26
CA PRO A 247 0.98 11.78 16.88
C PRO A 247 0.80 12.24 15.44
N CYS A 248 -0.14 11.61 14.73
CA CYS A 248 -0.51 12.01 13.38
C CYS A 248 -2.00 12.33 13.31
N ALA A 249 -2.36 13.36 12.56
CA ALA A 249 -3.77 13.73 12.34
C ALA A 249 -4.60 12.58 11.73
N CYS A 250 -3.95 11.62 11.08
CA CYS A 250 -4.59 10.40 10.57
C CYS A 250 -5.33 9.61 11.63
N HIS A 251 -4.83 9.60 12.87
CA HIS A 251 -5.45 8.86 13.98
C HIS A 251 -6.78 9.48 14.41
N ALA A 252 -6.95 10.79 14.21
CA ALA A 252 -8.20 11.50 14.49
C ALA A 252 -9.33 11.23 13.48
N LEU A 253 -9.02 10.56 12.35
CA LEU A 253 -10.03 10.16 11.38
C LEU A 253 -10.84 8.94 11.83
N LEU A 254 -10.30 8.16 12.76
CA LEU A 254 -10.97 6.97 13.28
C LEU A 254 -12.22 7.35 14.06
N THR A 255 -13.34 6.74 13.69
CA THR A 255 -14.56 6.82 14.48
C THR A 255 -14.50 5.77 15.60
N PRO A 256 -14.47 6.15 16.87
CA PRO A 256 -14.41 5.21 17.99
C PRO A 256 -15.54 4.19 17.90
N GLN A 257 -15.23 2.91 18.05
CA GLN A 257 -16.20 1.82 18.11
C GLN A 257 -16.31 1.31 19.55
N PRO A 258 -17.52 1.02 20.05
CA PRO A 258 -17.68 0.45 21.38
C PRO A 258 -16.92 -0.88 21.50
N PRO A 259 -16.25 -1.15 22.65
CA PRO A 259 -15.48 -2.40 22.85
C PRO A 259 -16.27 -3.67 22.58
N GLU A 260 -17.58 -3.67 22.87
CA GLU A 260 -18.49 -4.80 22.69
C GLU A 260 -18.61 -5.24 21.23
N ARG A 261 -18.32 -4.36 20.27
CA ARG A 261 -18.30 -4.72 18.85
C ARG A 261 -17.10 -5.59 18.47
N TYR A 262 -16.00 -5.45 19.22
CA TYR A 262 -14.80 -6.22 19.01
C TYR A 262 -14.83 -7.56 19.77
N ALA A 263 -15.61 -7.65 20.84
CA ALA A 263 -15.73 -8.85 21.69
C ALA A 263 -16.50 -10.02 21.03
N ARG A 264 -17.10 -9.79 19.85
CA ARG A 264 -17.85 -10.83 19.12
C ARG A 264 -17.02 -11.60 18.09
N TYR A 265 -15.74 -11.32 18.03
CA TYR A 265 -14.75 -11.93 17.15
C TYR A 265 -13.56 -12.39 18.02
#